data_84ee6a2d4cc15494c36d727e7425befe
#
_entry.id   84ee6a2d4cc15494c36d727e7425befe
#
_cell.length_a   1.000
_cell.length_b   1.000
_cell.length_c   1.000
_cell.angle_alpha   90.00
_cell.angle_beta   90.00
_cell.angle_gamma   90.00
#
_symmetry.space_group_name_H-M   'P 1'
#
loop_
_entity.id
_entity.type
_entity.pdbx_description
1 polymer ?
#
loop_
_entity_poly.entity_id
_entity_poly.type
_entity_poly.pdbx_seq_one_letter_code
_entity_poly.pdbx_strand_id
1 'polypeptide(L)'
;LGDSITDGTASTPDTHSRWPDFLARRLVARPGNLPPGVLNLGIAGNRVLSDNAGLGLLLRNSGASPPPPSNPNAQFGRSALSRLDDDVLSQTGVTHVIVLESTNDIGMAFESDTPTVEEIIAGHVELIERVRARGLKIYGGTLAPFEGAFYHREVGEQKRLAFNEWMRTSGAYDAVIDFDAAVRDPAAPSKFREDYQSGDWLHPSDAGYRAMAQAIDLELFDER
;
A
#
# COMPACT_ATOMS: atom_id res chain seq x y z
N LEU A 1 3.04 -3.37 -5.96
CA LEU A 1 2.16 -2.27 -6.30
C LEU A 1 1.65 -1.64 -5.01
N GLY A 2 1.70 -0.30 -4.90
CA GLY A 2 1.31 0.34 -3.65
C GLY A 2 1.46 1.86 -3.65
N ASP A 3 1.15 2.45 -2.49
CA ASP A 3 1.21 3.88 -2.21
C ASP A 3 2.56 4.31 -1.58
N SER A 4 2.56 5.38 -0.78
CA SER A 4 3.73 5.91 -0.06
C SER A 4 4.40 4.89 0.87
N ILE A 5 3.63 3.97 1.45
CA ILE A 5 4.16 2.94 2.35
C ILE A 5 4.98 1.91 1.55
N THR A 6 4.57 1.61 0.32
CA THR A 6 5.36 0.75 -0.58
C THR A 6 6.51 1.50 -1.22
N ASP A 7 6.30 2.76 -1.65
CA ASP A 7 7.37 3.64 -2.14
C ASP A 7 8.49 3.82 -1.09
N GLY A 8 8.12 3.87 0.19
CA GLY A 8 9.03 3.92 1.32
C GLY A 8 9.23 5.33 1.88
N THR A 9 8.17 6.13 1.85
CA THR A 9 8.16 7.46 2.50
C THR A 9 8.63 7.36 3.95
N ALA A 10 9.45 8.30 4.37
CA ALA A 10 10.09 8.39 5.70
C ALA A 10 11.12 7.28 6.03
N SER A 11 11.43 6.36 5.11
CA SER A 11 12.61 5.50 5.28
C SER A 11 13.89 6.33 5.19
N THR A 12 14.94 5.89 5.89
CA THR A 12 16.24 6.57 5.84
C THR A 12 16.77 6.63 4.41
N PRO A 13 17.08 7.82 3.86
CA PRO A 13 17.56 7.95 2.48
C PRO A 13 18.82 7.11 2.23
N ASP A 14 18.93 6.54 1.05
CA ASP A 14 20.10 5.79 0.55
C ASP A 14 20.49 4.53 1.35
N THR A 15 19.62 4.05 2.25
CA THR A 15 19.89 2.86 3.07
C THR A 15 19.16 1.60 2.60
N HIS A 16 18.27 1.73 1.60
CA HIS A 16 17.41 0.63 1.15
C HIS A 16 16.58 0.04 2.30
N SER A 17 15.91 0.90 3.09
CA SER A 17 15.17 0.53 4.30
C SER A 17 13.65 0.46 4.11
N ARG A 18 13.17 0.27 2.89
CA ARG A 18 11.76 0.05 2.55
C ARG A 18 11.38 -1.41 2.78
N TRP A 19 10.11 -1.70 2.99
CA TRP A 19 9.72 -3.10 3.14
C TRP A 19 10.05 -3.98 1.91
N PRO A 20 9.95 -3.52 0.63
CA PRO A 20 10.39 -4.32 -0.51
C PRO A 20 11.89 -4.59 -0.52
N ASP A 21 12.72 -3.64 -0.04
CA ASP A 21 14.17 -3.83 0.07
C ASP A 21 14.51 -4.89 1.13
N PHE A 22 13.81 -4.88 2.27
CA PHE A 22 13.97 -5.91 3.30
C PHE A 22 13.49 -7.28 2.80
N LEU A 23 12.38 -7.33 2.04
CA LEU A 23 11.91 -8.57 1.41
C LEU A 23 12.97 -9.11 0.44
N ALA A 24 13.51 -8.27 -0.43
CA ALA A 24 14.56 -8.67 -1.38
C ALA A 24 15.77 -9.28 -0.66
N ARG A 25 16.24 -8.66 0.42
CA ARG A 25 17.35 -9.22 1.23
C ARG A 25 17.00 -10.58 1.84
N ARG A 26 15.76 -10.75 2.33
CA ARG A 26 15.30 -12.03 2.88
C ARG A 26 15.24 -13.11 1.82
N LEU A 27 14.76 -12.80 0.62
CA LEU A 27 14.72 -13.74 -0.50
C LEU A 27 16.13 -14.15 -0.94
N VAL A 28 17.05 -13.20 -1.06
CA VAL A 28 18.46 -13.48 -1.42
C VAL A 28 19.17 -14.32 -0.37
N ALA A 29 18.82 -14.16 0.91
CA ALA A 29 19.43 -14.92 2.01
C ALA A 29 18.93 -16.38 2.11
N ARG A 30 17.87 -16.77 1.38
CA ARG A 30 17.39 -18.15 1.36
C ARG A 30 18.40 -19.07 0.67
N PRO A 31 18.71 -20.22 1.25
CA PRO A 31 19.50 -21.24 0.55
C PRO A 31 18.71 -21.84 -0.62
N GLY A 32 19.36 -22.09 -1.75
CA GLY A 32 18.73 -22.78 -2.89
C GLY A 32 18.85 -22.04 -4.21
N ASN A 33 17.82 -22.12 -5.05
CA ASN A 33 17.77 -21.55 -6.40
C ASN A 33 17.89 -20.02 -6.43
N LEU A 34 18.13 -19.46 -7.62
CA LEU A 34 18.14 -18.01 -7.85
C LEU A 34 16.91 -17.36 -7.25
N PRO A 35 17.06 -16.41 -6.30
CA PRO A 35 15.93 -15.74 -5.69
C PRO A 35 15.18 -14.89 -6.71
N PRO A 36 13.85 -14.75 -6.58
CA PRO A 36 13.11 -13.78 -7.38
C PRO A 36 13.59 -12.36 -7.07
N GLY A 37 13.65 -11.50 -8.11
CA GLY A 37 13.84 -10.07 -7.93
C GLY A 37 12.58 -9.40 -7.36
N VAL A 38 12.75 -8.29 -6.68
CA VAL A 38 11.65 -7.47 -6.17
C VAL A 38 11.64 -6.12 -6.89
N LEU A 39 10.52 -5.80 -7.54
CA LEU A 39 10.28 -4.49 -8.13
C LEU A 39 9.39 -3.69 -7.19
N ASN A 40 9.82 -2.48 -6.83
CA ASN A 40 9.01 -1.55 -6.06
C ASN A 40 8.26 -0.61 -7.02
N LEU A 41 6.94 -0.75 -7.08
CA LEU A 41 6.03 0.07 -7.88
C LEU A 41 5.10 0.89 -6.98
N GLY A 42 5.59 1.32 -5.83
CA GLY A 42 4.92 2.27 -4.95
C GLY A 42 4.98 3.68 -5.52
N ILE A 43 3.90 4.43 -5.37
CA ILE A 43 3.82 5.85 -5.69
C ILE A 43 3.21 6.57 -4.48
N ALA A 44 3.93 7.51 -3.88
CA ALA A 44 3.43 8.27 -2.74
C ALA A 44 2.07 8.93 -3.07
N GLY A 45 1.08 8.75 -2.19
CA GLY A 45 -0.27 9.29 -2.38
C GLY A 45 -1.15 8.53 -3.37
N ASN A 46 -0.71 7.43 -3.94
CA ASN A 46 -1.48 6.67 -4.93
C ASN A 46 -2.81 6.13 -4.35
N ARG A 47 -3.78 5.94 -5.22
CA ARG A 47 -5.11 5.40 -4.94
C ARG A 47 -5.43 4.25 -5.87
N VAL A 48 -6.35 3.39 -5.46
CA VAL A 48 -6.85 2.30 -6.32
C VAL A 48 -7.80 2.82 -7.37
N LEU A 49 -8.80 3.62 -6.96
CA LEU A 49 -10.00 3.90 -7.76
C LEU A 49 -9.84 5.11 -8.69
N SER A 50 -9.08 6.11 -8.28
CA SER A 50 -9.00 7.37 -9.01
C SER A 50 -7.58 7.93 -9.04
N ASP A 51 -7.27 8.66 -10.11
CA ASP A 51 -6.06 9.46 -10.17
C ASP A 51 -6.03 10.46 -9.02
N ASN A 52 -4.89 10.60 -8.37
CA ASN A 52 -4.78 11.53 -7.27
C ASN A 52 -4.18 12.86 -7.74
N ALA A 53 -5.03 13.88 -7.82
CA ALA A 53 -4.67 15.23 -8.24
C ALA A 53 -3.72 15.96 -7.26
N GLY A 54 -3.39 15.31 -6.14
CA GLY A 54 -2.33 15.75 -5.25
C GLY A 54 -2.71 16.84 -4.27
N LEU A 55 -1.69 17.36 -3.61
CA LEU A 55 -1.76 18.34 -2.54
C LEU A 55 -2.49 19.65 -2.95
N GLY A 56 -2.60 19.92 -4.24
CA GLY A 56 -3.32 21.07 -4.76
C GLY A 56 -4.78 21.16 -4.33
N LEU A 57 -5.44 20.01 -4.17
CA LEU A 57 -6.81 19.94 -3.65
C LEU A 57 -6.86 20.20 -2.14
N LEU A 58 -5.89 19.65 -1.39
CA LEU A 58 -5.74 19.91 0.05
C LEU A 58 -5.50 21.40 0.35
N LEU A 59 -4.64 22.07 -0.44
CA LEU A 59 -4.29 23.47 -0.28
C LEU A 59 -5.43 24.42 -0.69
N ARG A 60 -6.27 24.05 -1.68
CA ARG A 60 -7.46 24.83 -2.03
C ARG A 60 -8.42 24.98 -0.85
N ASN A 61 -8.58 23.94 -0.06
CA ASN A 61 -9.46 23.95 1.11
C ASN A 61 -8.87 24.66 2.32
N SER A 62 -7.55 24.85 2.38
CA SER A 62 -6.86 25.62 3.42
C SER A 62 -6.78 27.13 3.12
N GLY A 63 -7.29 27.59 1.96
CA GLY A 63 -7.16 28.98 1.52
C GLY A 63 -5.76 29.37 1.02
N ALA A 64 -4.82 28.44 0.99
CA ALA A 64 -3.50 28.65 0.40
C ALA A 64 -3.56 28.45 -1.13
N SER A 65 -2.94 29.34 -1.90
CA SER A 65 -2.77 29.14 -3.33
C SER A 65 -1.64 28.14 -3.56
N PRO A 66 -1.92 26.92 -4.05
CA PRO A 66 -0.86 26.01 -4.43
C PRO A 66 -0.10 26.56 -5.64
N PRO A 67 1.20 26.27 -5.80
CA PRO A 67 1.86 26.51 -7.06
C PRO A 67 1.13 25.73 -8.15
N PRO A 68 0.99 26.27 -9.37
CA PRO A 68 0.35 25.56 -10.46
C PRO A 68 1.13 24.25 -10.70
N PRO A 69 0.50 23.09 -10.60
CA PRO A 69 1.19 21.84 -10.91
C PRO A 69 1.52 21.82 -12.40
N SER A 70 2.71 21.40 -12.74
CA SER A 70 3.12 21.16 -14.12
C SER A 70 2.22 20.10 -14.81
N ASN A 71 1.58 19.25 -14.02
CA ASN A 71 0.47 18.36 -14.40
C ASN A 71 -0.39 18.09 -13.15
N PRO A 72 -1.60 18.67 -13.04
CA PRO A 72 -2.45 18.48 -11.87
C PRO A 72 -2.87 17.03 -11.62
N ASN A 73 -2.79 16.16 -12.63
CA ASN A 73 -3.18 14.76 -12.53
C ASN A 73 -2.00 13.81 -12.23
N ALA A 74 -0.76 14.32 -12.14
CA ALA A 74 0.43 13.49 -12.06
C ALA A 74 1.12 13.47 -10.71
N GLN A 75 0.70 14.31 -9.76
CA GLN A 75 1.47 14.52 -8.52
C GLN A 75 1.57 13.26 -7.65
N PHE A 76 0.49 12.45 -7.63
CA PHE A 76 0.45 11.16 -6.92
C PHE A 76 0.04 10.00 -7.86
N GLY A 77 0.32 10.16 -9.13
CA GLY A 77 0.18 9.13 -10.15
C GLY A 77 -1.26 8.83 -10.58
N ARG A 78 -1.35 8.07 -11.66
CA ARG A 78 -2.61 7.45 -12.10
C ARG A 78 -3.05 6.41 -11.07
N SER A 79 -4.35 6.12 -11.04
CA SER A 79 -4.91 5.08 -10.15
C SER A 79 -4.23 3.72 -10.39
N ALA A 80 -4.15 2.90 -9.35
CA ALA A 80 -3.58 1.56 -9.46
C ALA A 80 -4.27 0.73 -10.56
N LEU A 81 -5.60 0.87 -10.69
CA LEU A 81 -6.38 0.24 -11.74
C LEU A 81 -5.94 0.70 -13.14
N SER A 82 -5.69 1.98 -13.34
CA SER A 82 -5.34 2.51 -14.67
C SER A 82 -3.88 2.27 -15.05
N ARG A 83 -2.96 2.11 -14.08
CA ARG A 83 -1.54 1.84 -14.33
C ARG A 83 -1.13 0.37 -14.25
N LEU A 84 -2.05 -0.53 -13.86
CA LEU A 84 -1.73 -1.95 -13.66
C LEU A 84 -1.09 -2.61 -14.88
N ASP A 85 -1.65 -2.39 -16.08
CA ASP A 85 -1.11 -3.00 -17.30
C ASP A 85 0.30 -2.47 -17.62
N ASP A 86 0.47 -1.14 -17.57
CA ASP A 86 1.73 -0.49 -17.94
C ASP A 86 2.84 -0.80 -16.91
N ASP A 87 2.52 -0.71 -15.62
CA ASP A 87 3.53 -0.78 -14.57
C ASP A 87 3.82 -2.21 -14.13
N VAL A 88 2.82 -3.10 -14.12
CA VAL A 88 2.93 -4.45 -13.55
C VAL A 88 2.87 -5.52 -14.62
N LEU A 89 1.77 -5.58 -15.40
CA LEU A 89 1.50 -6.71 -16.28
C LEU A 89 2.37 -6.72 -17.54
N SER A 90 3.00 -5.59 -17.88
CA SER A 90 3.99 -5.48 -18.96
C SER A 90 5.39 -5.93 -18.54
N GLN A 91 5.67 -6.09 -17.25
CA GLN A 91 6.99 -6.45 -16.76
C GLN A 91 7.34 -7.90 -17.12
N THR A 92 8.50 -8.08 -17.74
CA THR A 92 8.97 -9.42 -18.15
C THR A 92 9.34 -10.26 -16.92
N GLY A 93 8.78 -11.47 -16.83
CA GLY A 93 9.15 -12.44 -15.79
C GLY A 93 8.47 -12.21 -14.44
N VAL A 94 7.49 -11.32 -14.36
CA VAL A 94 6.62 -11.21 -13.18
C VAL A 94 5.89 -12.53 -12.95
N THR A 95 5.82 -12.98 -11.73
CA THR A 95 5.10 -14.18 -11.29
C THR A 95 4.14 -13.89 -10.14
N HIS A 96 4.47 -12.91 -9.30
CA HIS A 96 3.73 -12.57 -8.08
C HIS A 96 3.55 -11.06 -7.97
N VAL A 97 2.40 -10.63 -7.50
CA VAL A 97 2.08 -9.23 -7.22
C VAL A 97 1.66 -9.10 -5.77
N ILE A 98 2.32 -8.23 -5.00
CA ILE A 98 1.84 -7.81 -3.68
C ILE A 98 1.18 -6.45 -3.87
N VAL A 99 -0.06 -6.31 -3.39
CA VAL A 99 -0.82 -5.06 -3.42
C VAL A 99 -0.98 -4.54 -1.99
N LEU A 100 -0.47 -3.34 -1.73
CA LEU A 100 -0.70 -2.58 -0.51
C LEU A 100 -1.16 -1.17 -0.91
N GLU A 101 -2.46 -1.00 -1.00
CA GLU A 101 -3.12 0.21 -1.51
C GLU A 101 -4.41 0.50 -0.74
N SER A 102 -5.00 1.66 -0.95
CA SER A 102 -6.26 2.18 -0.44
C SER A 102 -6.19 3.04 0.82
N THR A 103 -5.05 3.17 1.47
CA THR A 103 -4.92 4.12 2.59
C THR A 103 -5.30 5.54 2.14
N ASN A 104 -4.94 5.94 0.92
CA ASN A 104 -5.24 7.26 0.37
C ASN A 104 -6.66 7.37 -0.23
N ASP A 105 -7.28 6.27 -0.67
CA ASP A 105 -8.71 6.26 -1.02
C ASP A 105 -9.56 6.60 0.21
N ILE A 106 -9.14 6.13 1.40
CA ILE A 106 -9.82 6.38 2.67
C ILE A 106 -9.47 7.75 3.25
N GLY A 107 -8.17 8.06 3.37
CA GLY A 107 -7.67 9.21 4.13
C GLY A 107 -7.69 10.54 3.37
N MET A 108 -7.31 10.52 2.09
CA MET A 108 -7.18 11.75 1.28
C MET A 108 -8.45 12.11 0.51
N ALA A 109 -9.51 11.33 0.60
CA ALA A 109 -10.77 11.66 -0.02
C ALA A 109 -11.52 12.70 0.84
N PHE A 110 -12.00 13.77 0.21
CA PHE A 110 -12.85 14.76 0.86
C PHE A 110 -14.28 14.24 0.93
N GLU A 111 -15.10 14.78 1.85
CA GLU A 111 -16.41 14.24 2.21
C GLU A 111 -17.35 13.90 1.06
N SER A 112 -17.26 14.61 -0.07
CA SER A 112 -18.08 14.35 -1.27
C SER A 112 -17.56 13.19 -2.15
N ASP A 113 -16.29 12.85 -2.05
CA ASP A 113 -15.62 11.92 -2.96
C ASP A 113 -14.96 10.73 -2.23
N THR A 114 -15.35 10.51 -0.97
CA THR A 114 -14.82 9.39 -0.19
C THR A 114 -15.48 8.08 -0.63
N PRO A 115 -14.76 7.16 -1.26
CA PRO A 115 -15.37 5.90 -1.70
C PRO A 115 -15.90 5.10 -0.51
N THR A 116 -16.95 4.34 -0.76
CA THR A 116 -17.44 3.35 0.21
C THR A 116 -16.46 2.18 0.31
N VAL A 117 -16.60 1.38 1.34
CA VAL A 117 -15.80 0.16 1.50
C VAL A 117 -16.07 -0.83 0.35
N GLU A 118 -17.31 -0.89 -0.10
CA GLU A 118 -17.74 -1.75 -1.21
C GLU A 118 -17.09 -1.34 -2.53
N GLU A 119 -16.96 -0.04 -2.79
CA GLU A 119 -16.26 0.49 -3.97
C GLU A 119 -14.76 0.17 -3.92
N ILE A 120 -14.13 0.31 -2.75
CA ILE A 120 -12.72 -0.07 -2.55
C ILE A 120 -12.55 -1.57 -2.81
N ILE A 121 -13.42 -2.40 -2.23
CA ILE A 121 -13.42 -3.85 -2.44
C ILE A 121 -13.58 -4.19 -3.93
N ALA A 122 -14.51 -3.55 -4.63
CA ALA A 122 -14.73 -3.76 -6.06
C ALA A 122 -13.47 -3.44 -6.88
N GLY A 123 -12.77 -2.36 -6.55
CA GLY A 123 -11.49 -2.02 -7.18
C GLY A 123 -10.41 -3.08 -6.95
N HIS A 124 -10.32 -3.63 -5.74
CA HIS A 124 -9.39 -4.73 -5.45
C HIS A 124 -9.78 -6.03 -6.16
N VAL A 125 -11.07 -6.34 -6.26
CA VAL A 125 -11.54 -7.49 -7.03
C VAL A 125 -11.15 -7.36 -8.50
N GLU A 126 -11.29 -6.17 -9.09
CA GLU A 126 -10.84 -5.92 -10.47
C GLU A 126 -9.32 -6.11 -10.62
N LEU A 127 -8.50 -5.60 -9.69
CA LEU A 127 -7.05 -5.86 -9.69
C LEU A 127 -6.74 -7.36 -9.65
N ILE A 128 -7.42 -8.10 -8.77
CA ILE A 128 -7.25 -9.55 -8.62
C ILE A 128 -7.58 -10.28 -9.92
N GLU A 129 -8.71 -9.98 -10.52
CA GLU A 129 -9.16 -10.62 -11.76
C GLU A 129 -8.17 -10.37 -12.91
N ARG A 130 -7.71 -9.12 -13.08
CA ARG A 130 -6.77 -8.75 -14.14
C ARG A 130 -5.39 -9.40 -13.95
N VAL A 131 -4.88 -9.47 -12.73
CA VAL A 131 -3.61 -10.14 -12.42
C VAL A 131 -3.73 -11.65 -12.67
N ARG A 132 -4.80 -12.28 -12.20
CA ARG A 132 -5.05 -13.73 -12.40
C ARG A 132 -5.30 -14.08 -13.86
N ALA A 133 -5.91 -13.20 -14.63
CA ALA A 133 -6.08 -13.40 -16.09
C ALA A 133 -4.75 -13.52 -16.84
N ARG A 134 -3.64 -13.05 -16.23
CA ARG A 134 -2.27 -13.22 -16.75
C ARG A 134 -1.55 -14.45 -16.18
N GLY A 135 -2.24 -15.27 -15.39
CA GLY A 135 -1.65 -16.44 -14.73
C GLY A 135 -0.72 -16.11 -13.56
N LEU A 136 -0.82 -14.89 -13.02
CA LEU A 136 0.02 -14.43 -11.91
C LEU A 136 -0.67 -14.67 -10.57
N LYS A 137 0.12 -14.84 -9.51
CA LYS A 137 -0.36 -14.84 -8.12
C LYS A 137 -0.50 -13.42 -7.61
N ILE A 138 -1.52 -13.18 -6.78
CA ILE A 138 -1.74 -11.86 -6.17
C ILE A 138 -1.97 -11.98 -4.67
N TYR A 139 -1.19 -11.24 -3.89
CA TYR A 139 -1.24 -11.19 -2.43
C TYR A 139 -1.67 -9.82 -1.96
N GLY A 140 -2.61 -9.77 -1.02
CA GLY A 140 -3.11 -8.52 -0.44
C GLY A 140 -2.40 -8.20 0.87
N GLY A 141 -1.93 -6.95 1.02
CA GLY A 141 -1.42 -6.43 2.28
C GLY A 141 -2.52 -5.68 3.03
N THR A 142 -2.80 -6.03 4.29
CA THR A 142 -3.75 -5.28 5.12
C THR A 142 -3.24 -3.88 5.40
N LEU A 143 -4.17 -2.89 5.45
CA LEU A 143 -3.84 -1.49 5.68
C LEU A 143 -3.37 -1.28 7.13
N ALA A 144 -2.19 -0.70 7.28
CA ALA A 144 -1.65 -0.28 8.57
C ALA A 144 -2.57 0.73 9.28
N PRO A 145 -2.55 0.81 10.62
CA PRO A 145 -3.30 1.82 11.33
C PRO A 145 -2.74 3.22 11.08
N PHE A 146 -3.56 4.26 11.21
CA PHE A 146 -3.12 5.64 11.01
C PHE A 146 -3.78 6.65 11.98
N GLU A 147 -4.23 6.20 13.16
CA GLU A 147 -4.69 7.13 14.19
C GLU A 147 -3.54 8.02 14.66
N GLY A 148 -3.79 9.33 14.61
CA GLY A 148 -2.77 10.36 14.84
C GLY A 148 -2.26 11.03 13.56
N ALA A 149 -2.47 10.42 12.40
CA ALA A 149 -2.13 11.04 11.11
C ALA A 149 -3.02 12.25 10.81
N PHE A 150 -2.50 13.19 10.02
CA PHE A 150 -3.18 14.47 9.71
C PHE A 150 -4.56 14.31 9.07
N TYR A 151 -4.83 13.20 8.39
CA TYR A 151 -6.12 12.92 7.75
C TYR A 151 -6.94 11.83 8.43
N HIS A 152 -6.50 11.37 9.61
CA HIS A 152 -7.27 10.38 10.36
C HIS A 152 -8.66 10.93 10.72
N ARG A 153 -9.67 10.08 10.52
CA ARG A 153 -11.05 10.31 10.93
C ARG A 153 -11.65 8.98 11.37
N GLU A 154 -12.59 9.02 12.32
CA GLU A 154 -13.27 7.83 12.83
C GLU A 154 -13.94 7.02 11.70
N VAL A 155 -14.60 7.69 10.76
CA VAL A 155 -15.21 7.03 9.61
C VAL A 155 -14.18 6.35 8.70
N GLY A 156 -12.99 6.91 8.59
CA GLY A 156 -11.86 6.31 7.87
C GLY A 156 -11.35 5.06 8.56
N GLU A 157 -11.22 5.09 9.90
CA GLU A 157 -10.83 3.91 10.67
C GLU A 157 -11.85 2.78 10.54
N GLN A 158 -13.15 3.08 10.58
CA GLN A 158 -14.19 2.07 10.35
C GLN A 158 -14.08 1.43 8.96
N LYS A 159 -13.79 2.23 7.93
CA LYS A 159 -13.55 1.69 6.57
C LYS A 159 -12.31 0.82 6.51
N ARG A 160 -11.20 1.25 7.14
CA ARG A 160 -9.97 0.47 7.22
C ARG A 160 -10.21 -0.89 7.87
N LEU A 161 -10.89 -0.90 9.00
CA LEU A 161 -11.21 -2.13 9.74
C LEU A 161 -12.09 -3.07 8.90
N ALA A 162 -13.15 -2.55 8.28
CA ALA A 162 -14.05 -3.34 7.44
C ALA A 162 -13.32 -3.89 6.19
N PHE A 163 -12.46 -3.09 5.56
CA PHE A 163 -11.66 -3.54 4.43
C PHE A 163 -10.63 -4.60 4.83
N ASN A 164 -9.91 -4.40 5.94
CA ASN A 164 -8.96 -5.38 6.45
C ASN A 164 -9.65 -6.70 6.84
N GLU A 165 -10.86 -6.64 7.39
CA GLU A 165 -11.65 -7.84 7.70
C GLU A 165 -12.03 -8.59 6.43
N TRP A 166 -12.51 -7.88 5.40
CA TRP A 166 -12.77 -8.50 4.09
C TRP A 166 -11.51 -9.15 3.53
N MET A 167 -10.36 -8.50 3.58
CA MET A 167 -9.11 -9.09 3.09
C MET A 167 -8.80 -10.41 3.81
N ARG A 168 -8.94 -10.45 5.14
CA ARG A 168 -8.63 -11.64 5.94
C ARG A 168 -9.59 -12.80 5.73
N THR A 169 -10.86 -12.53 5.43
CA THR A 169 -11.93 -13.53 5.51
C THR A 169 -12.54 -13.91 4.17
N SER A 170 -12.41 -13.09 3.13
CA SER A 170 -13.07 -13.33 1.84
C SER A 170 -12.46 -14.46 1.02
N GLY A 171 -11.17 -14.77 1.21
CA GLY A 171 -10.44 -15.69 0.32
C GLY A 171 -10.25 -15.14 -1.10
N ALA A 172 -10.44 -13.84 -1.33
CA ALA A 172 -10.34 -13.23 -2.64
C ALA A 172 -8.89 -13.22 -3.16
N TYR A 173 -7.91 -12.94 -2.31
CA TYR A 173 -6.50 -13.00 -2.63
C TYR A 173 -5.94 -14.43 -2.57
N ASP A 174 -4.86 -14.72 -3.28
CA ASP A 174 -4.17 -16.02 -3.17
C ASP A 174 -3.52 -16.19 -1.79
N ALA A 175 -3.10 -15.09 -1.17
CA ALA A 175 -2.71 -15.01 0.23
C ALA A 175 -2.89 -13.59 0.76
N VAL A 176 -2.96 -13.44 2.08
CA VAL A 176 -3.02 -12.15 2.76
C VAL A 176 -1.80 -11.99 3.67
N ILE A 177 -1.12 -10.86 3.54
CA ILE A 177 -0.01 -10.46 4.38
C ILE A 177 -0.56 -9.47 5.41
N ASP A 178 -0.59 -9.85 6.67
CA ASP A 178 -1.18 -9.01 7.71
C ASP A 178 -0.20 -7.95 8.21
N PHE A 179 0.00 -6.91 7.38
CA PHE A 179 0.83 -5.76 7.73
C PHE A 179 0.25 -4.97 8.90
N ASP A 180 -1.08 -4.87 9.02
CA ASP A 180 -1.74 -4.25 10.17
C ASP A 180 -1.29 -4.92 11.48
N ALA A 181 -1.39 -6.25 11.55
CA ALA A 181 -0.96 -6.98 12.75
C ALA A 181 0.55 -6.84 13.03
N ALA A 182 1.36 -6.68 11.98
CA ALA A 182 2.81 -6.55 12.11
C ALA A 182 3.25 -5.24 12.76
N VAL A 183 2.48 -4.15 12.57
CA VAL A 183 2.92 -2.81 12.98
C VAL A 183 2.02 -2.12 14.00
N ARG A 184 0.80 -2.60 14.22
CA ARG A 184 -0.13 -1.98 15.16
C ARG A 184 0.30 -2.17 16.62
N ASP A 185 -0.02 -1.20 17.45
CA ASP A 185 0.11 -1.34 18.89
C ASP A 185 -0.96 -2.32 19.42
N PRO A 186 -0.59 -3.43 20.09
CA PRO A 186 -1.56 -4.36 20.64
C PRO A 186 -2.48 -3.75 21.70
N ALA A 187 -2.03 -2.70 22.40
CA ALA A 187 -2.81 -2.00 23.42
C ALA A 187 -3.72 -0.90 22.82
N ALA A 188 -3.43 -0.42 21.62
CA ALA A 188 -4.18 0.59 20.89
C ALA A 188 -4.20 0.25 19.39
N PRO A 189 -5.01 -0.72 18.92
CA PRO A 189 -4.93 -1.29 17.57
C PRO A 189 -5.19 -0.34 16.41
N SER A 190 -5.73 0.85 16.67
CA SER A 190 -5.88 1.93 15.70
C SER A 190 -4.59 2.74 15.47
N LYS A 191 -3.54 2.47 16.28
CA LYS A 191 -2.23 3.16 16.21
C LYS A 191 -1.11 2.23 15.81
N PHE A 192 -0.10 2.82 15.16
CA PHE A 192 1.22 2.20 15.09
C PHE A 192 1.80 1.99 16.49
N ARG A 193 2.63 0.97 16.64
CA ARG A 193 3.59 0.94 17.76
C ARG A 193 4.51 2.16 17.66
N GLU A 194 4.84 2.74 18.80
CA GLU A 194 5.66 3.95 18.88
C GLU A 194 7.02 3.82 18.18
N ASP A 195 7.64 2.66 18.29
CA ASP A 195 8.95 2.36 17.68
C ASP A 195 8.87 2.05 16.17
N TYR A 196 7.65 1.88 15.61
CA TYR A 196 7.45 1.53 14.22
C TYR A 196 6.93 2.68 13.34
N GLN A 197 6.54 3.81 13.94
CA GLN A 197 6.07 4.98 13.21
C GLN A 197 7.19 6.01 13.01
N SER A 198 7.07 6.89 12.00
CA SER A 198 8.11 7.84 11.60
C SER A 198 8.01 9.23 12.25
N GLY A 199 6.99 9.48 13.05
CA GLY A 199 6.66 10.79 13.64
C GLY A 199 5.35 11.37 13.12
N ASP A 200 4.81 10.86 12.02
CA ASP A 200 3.57 11.35 11.39
C ASP A 200 2.36 10.43 11.61
N TRP A 201 2.53 9.29 12.27
CA TRP A 201 1.50 8.28 12.55
C TRP A 201 0.84 7.68 11.31
N LEU A 202 1.47 7.82 10.14
CA LEU A 202 1.02 7.30 8.86
C LEU A 202 2.05 6.38 8.22
N HIS A 203 3.30 6.82 8.23
CA HIS A 203 4.37 6.09 7.56
C HIS A 203 5.22 5.33 8.59
N PRO A 204 5.63 4.09 8.25
CA PRO A 204 6.55 3.34 9.08
C PRO A 204 7.95 3.99 9.17
N SER A 205 8.61 3.81 10.32
CA SER A 205 10.06 3.97 10.45
C SER A 205 10.79 2.80 9.74
N ASP A 206 12.12 2.86 9.64
CA ASP A 206 12.92 1.73 9.14
C ASP A 206 12.64 0.43 9.92
N ALA A 207 12.39 0.53 11.24
CA ALA A 207 12.02 -0.60 12.08
C ALA A 207 10.62 -1.14 11.71
N GLY A 208 9.66 -0.26 11.46
CA GLY A 208 8.34 -0.62 11.00
C GLY A 208 8.36 -1.29 9.62
N TYR A 209 9.09 -0.74 8.67
CA TYR A 209 9.29 -1.35 7.35
C TYR A 209 9.93 -2.74 7.43
N ARG A 210 10.88 -2.90 8.34
CA ARG A 210 11.49 -4.22 8.60
C ARG A 210 10.47 -5.20 9.17
N ALA A 211 9.64 -4.76 10.13
CA ALA A 211 8.59 -5.60 10.70
C ALA A 211 7.57 -6.03 9.65
N MET A 212 7.14 -5.12 8.76
CA MET A 212 6.28 -5.46 7.62
C MET A 212 6.91 -6.54 6.74
N ALA A 213 8.16 -6.36 6.34
CA ALA A 213 8.85 -7.36 5.52
C ALA A 213 8.98 -8.71 6.24
N GLN A 214 9.17 -8.73 7.57
CA GLN A 214 9.24 -9.95 8.35
C GLN A 214 7.92 -10.71 8.43
N ALA A 215 6.80 -10.02 8.34
CA ALA A 215 5.47 -10.64 8.30
C ALA A 215 5.18 -11.39 6.98
N ILE A 216 5.98 -11.19 5.95
CA ILE A 216 5.80 -11.88 4.67
C ILE A 216 6.35 -13.29 4.79
N ASP A 217 5.49 -14.30 4.60
CA ASP A 217 5.92 -15.68 4.48
C ASP A 217 6.64 -15.88 3.14
N LEU A 218 7.88 -16.33 3.21
CA LEU A 218 8.69 -16.54 2.01
C LEU A 218 8.31 -17.79 1.21
N GLU A 219 7.55 -18.72 1.80
CA GLU A 219 7.03 -19.90 1.10
C GLU A 219 6.02 -19.52 0.00
N LEU A 220 5.40 -18.35 0.11
CA LEU A 220 4.52 -17.78 -0.93
C LEU A 220 5.19 -17.65 -2.31
N PHE A 221 6.52 -17.64 -2.36
CA PHE A 221 7.31 -17.48 -3.59
C PHE A 221 7.96 -18.78 -4.09
N ASP A 222 7.61 -19.91 -3.51
CA ASP A 222 8.19 -21.21 -3.89
C ASP A 222 7.49 -21.82 -5.10
N GLU A 223 6.23 -21.51 -5.32
CA GLU A 223 5.45 -21.95 -6.49
C GLU A 223 5.60 -20.94 -7.64
N ARG A 224 6.00 -21.44 -8.81
CA ARG A 224 6.07 -20.69 -10.07
C ARG A 224 4.92 -21.04 -10.99
#